data_000edf39e6cd6b05365e9ee1cae5f56f
#
_entry.id   000edf39e6cd6b05365e9ee1cae5f56f
#
_cell.length_a   1.000
_cell.length_b   1.000
_cell.length_c   1.000
_cell.angle_alpha   90.00
_cell.angle_beta   90.00
_cell.angle_gamma   90.00
#
_symmetry.space_group_name_H-M   'P 1'
#
loop_
_entity.id
_entity.type
_entity.pdbx_description
1 polymer ?
#
loop_
_entity_poly.entity_id
_entity_poly.type
_entity_poly.pdbx_seq_one_letter_code
_entity_poly.pdbx_strand_id
1 'polypeptide(L)'
;MLIIPTYNERDNVESLIARVRRAAGPEPILFIDDNSPDGTADEIRRLQRQDSQVHLLVRPGKGGYGSACRDGIRRILSENLADYVIQFDADLSHPPEQLPAMIGLLATHPVVIGSRYVRGGGSRNWDFRRRCLSFGGNLYARLLTGVPVHDMTAGFVGYQASALRRIDLDAIHSEGYAFLMEMKFNLHRLGMEFTEFPIVFVERESGRSKFSKAIMLEGVKFPLRMLARRIRGE
;
A
#
# COMPACT_ATOMS: atom_id res chain seq x y z
N MET A 1 12.86 2.17 -1.89
CA MET A 1 12.41 1.03 -2.73
C MET A 1 10.90 0.93 -2.73
N LEU A 2 10.28 0.76 -3.91
CA LEU A 2 8.84 0.49 -4.01
C LEU A 2 8.57 -0.99 -3.82
N ILE A 3 7.44 -1.35 -3.14
CA ILE A 3 6.87 -2.70 -3.14
C ILE A 3 5.55 -2.69 -3.88
N ILE A 4 5.39 -3.59 -4.84
CA ILE A 4 4.23 -3.65 -5.72
C ILE A 4 3.69 -5.07 -5.77
N PRO A 5 2.66 -5.38 -4.95
CA PRO A 5 1.97 -6.66 -5.05
C PRO A 5 1.27 -6.82 -6.39
N THR A 6 1.44 -7.97 -7.05
CA THR A 6 0.82 -8.26 -8.33
C THR A 6 0.05 -9.58 -8.32
N TYR A 7 -1.11 -9.57 -8.98
CA TYR A 7 -1.85 -10.76 -9.36
C TYR A 7 -2.70 -10.45 -10.60
N ASN A 8 -2.35 -11.02 -11.76
CA ASN A 8 -2.94 -10.73 -13.07
C ASN A 8 -2.86 -9.24 -13.43
N GLU A 9 -1.63 -8.73 -13.51
CA GLU A 9 -1.34 -7.32 -13.83
C GLU A 9 -0.38 -7.16 -15.04
N ARG A 10 -0.26 -8.21 -15.88
CA ARG A 10 0.68 -8.26 -17.00
C ARG A 10 0.66 -7.00 -17.86
N ASP A 11 -0.54 -6.54 -18.22
CA ASP A 11 -0.73 -5.41 -19.13
C ASP A 11 -0.35 -4.05 -18.50
N ASN A 12 -0.25 -3.99 -17.18
CA ASN A 12 0.04 -2.76 -16.43
C ASN A 12 1.54 -2.58 -16.13
N VAL A 13 2.32 -3.68 -16.04
CA VAL A 13 3.68 -3.66 -15.49
C VAL A 13 4.62 -2.75 -16.29
N GLU A 14 4.66 -2.86 -17.62
CA GLU A 14 5.57 -2.06 -18.44
C GLU A 14 5.26 -0.57 -18.37
N SER A 15 3.97 -0.21 -18.46
CA SER A 15 3.51 1.17 -18.34
C SER A 15 3.81 1.76 -16.96
N LEU A 16 3.62 0.97 -15.91
CA LEU A 16 3.92 1.38 -14.54
C LEU A 16 5.41 1.68 -14.36
N ILE A 17 6.29 0.76 -14.78
CA ILE A 17 7.74 0.97 -14.70
C ILE A 17 8.14 2.23 -15.46
N ALA A 18 7.66 2.40 -16.69
CA ALA A 18 7.97 3.57 -17.51
C ALA A 18 7.53 4.89 -16.83
N ARG A 19 6.36 4.91 -16.18
CA ARG A 19 5.88 6.10 -15.44
C ARG A 19 6.69 6.34 -14.18
N VAL A 20 7.04 5.29 -13.43
CA VAL A 20 7.89 5.41 -12.23
C VAL A 20 9.27 5.96 -12.61
N ARG A 21 9.89 5.44 -13.70
CA ARG A 21 11.21 5.91 -14.20
C ARG A 21 11.16 7.38 -14.58
N ARG A 22 10.08 7.82 -15.22
CA ARG A 22 9.90 9.23 -15.62
C ARG A 22 9.74 10.14 -14.40
N ALA A 23 9.03 9.68 -13.38
CA ALA A 23 8.69 10.49 -12.21
C ALA A 23 9.78 10.52 -11.15
N ALA A 24 10.40 9.38 -10.85
CA ALA A 24 11.30 9.18 -9.71
C ALA A 24 12.69 8.64 -10.08
N GLY A 25 13.00 8.53 -11.38
CA GLY A 25 14.29 8.03 -11.84
C GLY A 25 14.53 6.55 -11.50
N PRO A 26 15.76 6.17 -11.10
CA PRO A 26 16.15 4.78 -10.91
C PRO A 26 15.72 4.21 -9.55
N GLU A 27 14.58 4.64 -9.00
CA GLU A 27 14.07 4.08 -7.76
C GLU A 27 13.88 2.56 -7.87
N PRO A 28 14.45 1.76 -6.94
CA PRO A 28 14.30 0.31 -6.98
C PRO A 28 12.84 -0.11 -6.78
N ILE A 29 12.40 -1.06 -7.60
CA ILE A 29 11.05 -1.62 -7.57
C ILE A 29 11.14 -3.11 -7.27
N LEU A 30 10.46 -3.58 -6.22
CA LEU A 30 10.25 -4.98 -5.93
C LEU A 30 8.80 -5.35 -6.21
N PHE A 31 8.58 -6.11 -7.28
CA PHE A 31 7.31 -6.75 -7.53
C PHE A 31 7.18 -8.03 -6.70
N ILE A 32 6.02 -8.23 -6.09
CA ILE A 32 5.69 -9.43 -5.32
C ILE A 32 4.53 -10.12 -6.03
N ASP A 33 4.82 -11.13 -6.82
CA ASP A 33 3.82 -11.80 -7.65
C ASP A 33 3.25 -13.04 -6.97
N ASP A 34 1.92 -13.06 -6.84
CA ASP A 34 1.13 -14.14 -6.24
C ASP A 34 0.94 -15.34 -7.20
N ASN A 35 2.00 -15.69 -7.95
CA ASN A 35 1.99 -16.75 -8.95
C ASN A 35 0.89 -16.54 -10.00
N SER A 36 0.93 -15.39 -10.65
CA SER A 36 -0.06 -14.96 -11.65
C SER A 36 -0.12 -15.91 -12.84
N PRO A 37 -1.30 -16.43 -13.21
CA PRO A 37 -1.44 -17.35 -14.37
C PRO A 37 -1.42 -16.62 -15.73
N ASP A 38 -1.50 -15.28 -15.77
CA ASP A 38 -1.56 -14.49 -17.00
C ASP A 38 -0.17 -14.19 -17.61
N GLY A 39 0.93 -14.64 -16.97
CA GLY A 39 2.28 -14.35 -17.39
C GLY A 39 2.86 -13.03 -16.83
N THR A 40 2.26 -12.43 -15.81
CA THR A 40 2.78 -11.23 -15.12
C THR A 40 4.25 -11.41 -14.71
N ALA A 41 4.59 -12.53 -14.06
CA ALA A 41 5.96 -12.80 -13.61
C ALA A 41 6.97 -12.89 -14.78
N ASP A 42 6.56 -13.46 -15.90
CA ASP A 42 7.43 -13.57 -17.08
C ASP A 42 7.68 -12.21 -17.73
N GLU A 43 6.66 -11.36 -17.77
CA GLU A 43 6.80 -9.98 -18.24
C GLU A 43 7.74 -9.17 -17.32
N ILE A 44 7.61 -9.29 -16.00
CA ILE A 44 8.54 -8.65 -15.08
C ILE A 44 9.97 -9.16 -15.29
N ARG A 45 10.19 -10.47 -15.49
CA ARG A 45 11.53 -11.03 -15.79
C ARG A 45 12.09 -10.48 -17.11
N ARG A 46 11.26 -10.26 -18.12
CA ARG A 46 11.67 -9.61 -19.38
C ARG A 46 12.18 -8.19 -19.12
N LEU A 47 11.45 -7.43 -18.31
CA LEU A 47 11.79 -6.04 -17.98
C LEU A 47 13.01 -5.94 -17.05
N GLN A 48 13.22 -6.89 -16.14
CA GLN A 48 14.44 -6.97 -15.31
C GLN A 48 15.73 -7.07 -16.14
N ARG A 49 15.70 -7.71 -17.31
CA ARG A 49 16.89 -7.78 -18.19
C ARG A 49 17.25 -6.43 -18.80
N GLN A 50 16.31 -5.49 -18.85
CA GLN A 50 16.48 -4.15 -19.40
C GLN A 50 16.72 -3.09 -18.33
N ASP A 51 16.29 -3.36 -17.09
CA ASP A 51 16.36 -2.42 -15.96
C ASP A 51 16.77 -3.17 -14.68
N SER A 52 18.02 -2.97 -14.27
CA SER A 52 18.61 -3.62 -13.08
C SER A 52 17.95 -3.20 -11.76
N GLN A 53 17.17 -2.14 -11.75
CA GLN A 53 16.43 -1.66 -10.58
C GLN A 53 15.04 -2.30 -10.45
N VAL A 54 14.66 -3.21 -11.35
CA VAL A 54 13.43 -4.00 -11.27
C VAL A 54 13.76 -5.35 -10.66
N HIS A 55 13.10 -5.67 -9.54
CA HIS A 55 13.27 -6.94 -8.83
C HIS A 55 11.94 -7.69 -8.77
N LEU A 56 12.00 -9.00 -8.66
CA LEU A 56 10.84 -9.88 -8.61
C LEU A 56 10.97 -10.89 -7.45
N LEU A 57 9.90 -11.03 -6.70
CA LEU A 57 9.66 -12.12 -5.75
C LEU A 57 8.41 -12.87 -6.21
N VAL A 58 8.56 -14.08 -6.72
CA VAL A 58 7.42 -14.96 -7.06
C VAL A 58 7.08 -15.80 -5.84
N ARG A 59 5.83 -15.73 -5.42
CA ARG A 59 5.30 -16.52 -4.29
C ARG A 59 4.79 -17.87 -4.77
N PRO A 60 4.74 -18.89 -3.92
CA PRO A 60 4.30 -20.23 -4.34
C PRO A 60 2.83 -20.29 -4.79
N GLY A 61 2.01 -19.30 -4.42
CA GLY A 61 0.60 -19.21 -4.80
C GLY A 61 -0.06 -17.94 -4.29
N LYS A 62 -1.35 -17.78 -4.60
CA LYS A 62 -2.13 -16.60 -4.21
C LYS A 62 -2.37 -16.57 -2.71
N GLY A 63 -1.67 -15.67 -2.02
CA GLY A 63 -1.77 -15.46 -0.57
C GLY A 63 -2.53 -14.20 -0.17
N GLY A 64 -2.77 -13.28 -1.09
CA GLY A 64 -3.46 -12.01 -0.85
C GLY A 64 -2.53 -10.80 -0.69
N TYR A 65 -3.16 -9.62 -0.74
CA TYR A 65 -2.48 -8.34 -0.78
C TYR A 65 -1.61 -8.09 0.47
N GLY A 66 -2.19 -8.27 1.65
CA GLY A 66 -1.49 -8.02 2.91
C GLY A 66 -0.29 -8.95 3.09
N SER A 67 -0.46 -10.24 2.81
CA SER A 67 0.64 -11.19 2.91
C SER A 67 1.75 -10.94 1.89
N ALA A 68 1.41 -10.49 0.66
CA ALA A 68 2.40 -10.10 -0.33
C ALA A 68 3.21 -8.86 0.12
N CYS A 69 2.52 -7.85 0.67
CA CYS A 69 3.20 -6.69 1.25
C CYS A 69 4.14 -7.08 2.40
N ARG A 70 3.69 -7.95 3.32
CA ARG A 70 4.54 -8.44 4.42
C ARG A 70 5.80 -9.14 3.93
N ASP A 71 5.67 -10.01 2.92
CA ASP A 71 6.82 -10.71 2.35
C ASP A 71 7.81 -9.76 1.69
N GLY A 72 7.31 -8.76 0.95
CA GLY A 72 8.15 -7.71 0.37
C GLY A 72 8.86 -6.88 1.43
N ILE A 73 8.15 -6.42 2.46
CA ILE A 73 8.73 -5.67 3.58
C ILE A 73 9.78 -6.52 4.31
N ARG A 74 9.45 -7.78 4.64
CA ARG A 74 10.37 -8.70 5.33
C ARG A 74 11.68 -8.87 4.54
N ARG A 75 11.60 -9.09 3.23
CA ARG A 75 12.77 -9.22 2.37
C ARG A 75 13.63 -7.96 2.39
N ILE A 76 13.02 -6.77 2.21
CA ILE A 76 13.76 -5.50 2.24
C ILE A 76 14.48 -5.29 3.57
N LEU A 77 13.80 -5.58 4.69
CA LEU A 77 14.37 -5.38 6.02
C LEU A 77 15.48 -6.39 6.35
N SER A 78 15.31 -7.67 6.00
CA SER A 78 16.27 -8.73 6.29
C SER A 78 17.56 -8.60 5.47
N GLU A 79 17.44 -8.16 4.22
CA GLU A 79 18.58 -7.99 3.31
C GLU A 79 19.16 -6.54 3.34
N ASN A 80 18.58 -5.62 4.14
CA ASN A 80 18.94 -4.19 4.21
C ASN A 80 18.97 -3.49 2.84
N LEU A 81 17.95 -3.74 2.01
CA LEU A 81 17.94 -3.27 0.63
C LEU A 81 17.62 -1.78 0.47
N ALA A 82 16.98 -1.14 1.44
CA ALA A 82 16.60 0.26 1.36
C ALA A 82 16.32 0.88 2.74
N ASP A 83 16.49 2.20 2.83
CA ASP A 83 16.20 3.00 4.03
C ASP A 83 14.71 3.32 4.19
N TYR A 84 13.93 3.17 3.12
CA TYR A 84 12.48 3.33 3.12
C TYR A 84 11.80 2.33 2.18
N VAL A 85 10.55 2.04 2.50
CA VAL A 85 9.65 1.18 1.70
C VAL A 85 8.43 2.00 1.31
N ILE A 86 8.10 2.03 0.03
CA ILE A 86 6.88 2.67 -0.48
C ILE A 86 5.96 1.59 -1.05
N GLN A 87 4.81 1.44 -0.43
CA GLN A 87 3.75 0.56 -0.89
C GLN A 87 2.98 1.23 -2.02
N PHE A 88 2.79 0.52 -3.13
CA PHE A 88 2.23 1.07 -4.36
C PHE A 88 1.44 -0.01 -5.12
N ASP A 89 0.32 0.37 -5.74
CA ASP A 89 -0.50 -0.56 -6.50
C ASP A 89 -0.06 -0.65 -7.97
N ALA A 90 -0.23 -1.84 -8.58
CA ALA A 90 0.18 -2.09 -9.96
C ALA A 90 -0.76 -1.50 -11.01
N ASP A 91 -1.98 -1.12 -10.63
CA ASP A 91 -3.09 -0.76 -11.54
C ASP A 91 -3.12 0.73 -11.96
N LEU A 92 -2.05 1.47 -11.71
CA LEU A 92 -1.91 2.90 -12.02
C LEU A 92 -2.94 3.82 -11.34
N SER A 93 -3.68 3.32 -10.36
CA SER A 93 -4.62 4.14 -9.59
C SER A 93 -3.93 5.15 -8.66
N HIS A 94 -2.72 4.84 -8.23
CA HIS A 94 -1.83 5.77 -7.55
C HIS A 94 -1.00 6.57 -8.57
N PRO A 95 -0.86 7.89 -8.42
CA PRO A 95 -0.09 8.71 -9.36
C PRO A 95 1.42 8.54 -9.12
N PRO A 96 2.20 7.93 -10.03
CA PRO A 96 3.65 7.82 -9.89
C PRO A 96 4.34 9.18 -9.80
N GLU A 97 3.73 10.21 -10.36
CA GLU A 97 4.20 11.60 -10.33
C GLU A 97 4.30 12.19 -8.91
N GLN A 98 3.67 11.55 -7.93
CA GLN A 98 3.73 11.92 -6.51
C GLN A 98 4.86 11.20 -5.74
N LEU A 99 5.58 10.28 -6.37
CA LEU A 99 6.70 9.58 -5.74
C LEU A 99 7.82 10.53 -5.25
N PRO A 100 8.24 11.56 -6.00
CA PRO A 100 9.25 12.49 -5.49
C PRO A 100 8.83 13.22 -4.21
N ALA A 101 7.56 13.61 -4.10
CA ALA A 101 7.02 14.23 -2.89
C ALA A 101 7.00 13.25 -1.70
N MET A 102 6.58 12.00 -1.93
CA MET A 102 6.61 10.93 -0.93
C MET A 102 8.04 10.69 -0.43
N ILE A 103 9.01 10.53 -1.34
CA ILE A 103 10.41 10.28 -1.02
C ILE A 103 11.01 11.45 -0.23
N GLY A 104 10.73 12.68 -0.67
CA GLY A 104 11.20 13.89 0.02
C GLY A 104 10.68 13.97 1.46
N LEU A 105 9.41 13.65 1.69
CA LEU A 105 8.82 13.63 3.03
C LEU A 105 9.38 12.50 3.91
N LEU A 106 9.70 11.34 3.34
CA LEU A 106 10.30 10.20 4.07
C LEU A 106 11.70 10.50 4.60
N ALA A 107 12.38 11.53 4.12
CA ALA A 107 13.66 11.96 4.67
C ALA A 107 13.53 12.40 6.15
N THR A 108 12.38 12.92 6.56
CA THR A 108 12.17 13.49 7.90
C THR A 108 10.96 12.91 8.65
N HIS A 109 10.09 12.16 7.98
CA HIS A 109 8.86 11.62 8.57
C HIS A 109 8.86 10.09 8.54
N PRO A 110 8.58 9.41 9.66
CA PRO A 110 8.64 7.95 9.73
C PRO A 110 7.57 7.24 8.89
N VAL A 111 6.38 7.86 8.74
CA VAL A 111 5.28 7.34 7.94
C VAL A 111 4.63 8.46 7.15
N VAL A 112 4.55 8.29 5.83
CA VAL A 112 3.97 9.26 4.91
C VAL A 112 2.85 8.59 4.11
N ILE A 113 1.69 9.24 4.03
CA ILE A 113 0.48 8.68 3.40
C ILE A 113 0.02 9.61 2.27
N GLY A 114 -0.10 9.07 1.07
CA GLY A 114 -0.82 9.74 -0.02
C GLY A 114 -2.33 9.66 0.25
N SER A 115 -2.92 10.78 0.65
CA SER A 115 -4.29 10.84 1.18
C SER A 115 -5.26 11.48 0.19
N ARG A 116 -6.43 10.85 0.05
CA ARG A 116 -7.56 11.37 -0.72
C ARG A 116 -8.39 12.37 0.08
N TYR A 117 -8.22 12.44 1.41
CA TYR A 117 -9.12 13.12 2.35
C TYR A 117 -8.51 14.32 3.07
N VAL A 118 -7.30 14.70 2.71
CA VAL A 118 -6.72 15.98 3.13
C VAL A 118 -6.97 17.07 2.08
N ARG A 119 -6.81 18.33 2.44
CA ARG A 119 -7.04 19.47 1.55
C ARG A 119 -6.20 19.34 0.27
N GLY A 120 -6.83 19.35 -0.90
CA GLY A 120 -6.20 19.15 -2.21
C GLY A 120 -6.20 17.71 -2.69
N GLY A 121 -6.58 16.75 -1.85
CA GLY A 121 -6.77 15.34 -2.23
C GLY A 121 -8.14 15.07 -2.83
N GLY A 122 -8.30 13.88 -3.42
CA GLY A 122 -9.58 13.47 -3.99
C GLY A 122 -9.53 12.17 -4.77
N SER A 123 -10.64 11.90 -5.47
CA SER A 123 -10.77 10.78 -6.40
C SER A 123 -11.42 11.23 -7.70
N ARG A 124 -10.90 10.75 -8.84
CA ARG A 124 -11.50 10.94 -10.17
C ARG A 124 -12.25 9.69 -10.58
N ASN A 125 -13.31 9.87 -11.37
CA ASN A 125 -14.16 8.82 -11.94
C ASN A 125 -14.96 8.00 -10.91
N TRP A 126 -15.00 8.40 -9.64
CA TRP A 126 -15.87 7.79 -8.63
C TRP A 126 -17.25 8.45 -8.62
N ASP A 127 -18.30 7.64 -8.58
CA ASP A 127 -19.64 8.12 -8.33
C ASP A 127 -19.82 8.67 -6.90
N PHE A 128 -20.88 9.42 -6.68
CA PHE A 128 -21.15 10.06 -5.39
C PHE A 128 -21.34 9.04 -4.25
N ARG A 129 -22.03 7.91 -4.52
CA ARG A 129 -22.27 6.88 -3.49
C ARG A 129 -20.97 6.25 -3.03
N ARG A 130 -20.08 5.94 -3.96
CA ARG A 130 -18.75 5.39 -3.65
C ARG A 130 -17.90 6.37 -2.84
N ARG A 131 -17.96 7.67 -3.18
CA ARG A 131 -17.27 8.71 -2.40
C ARG A 131 -17.79 8.79 -0.97
N CYS A 132 -19.11 8.80 -0.76
CA CYS A 132 -19.73 8.82 0.56
C CYS A 132 -19.39 7.56 1.36
N LEU A 133 -19.46 6.38 0.76
CA LEU A 133 -19.15 5.12 1.41
C LEU A 133 -17.65 5.07 1.84
N SER A 134 -16.75 5.49 0.94
CA SER A 134 -15.33 5.50 1.23
C SER A 134 -14.97 6.52 2.31
N PHE A 135 -15.53 7.73 2.25
CA PHE A 135 -15.34 8.74 3.29
C PHE A 135 -15.89 8.27 4.66
N GLY A 136 -17.13 7.77 4.68
CA GLY A 136 -17.74 7.24 5.90
C GLY A 136 -16.97 6.06 6.49
N GLY A 137 -16.46 5.15 5.65
CA GLY A 137 -15.63 4.03 6.08
C GLY A 137 -14.30 4.48 6.69
N ASN A 138 -13.66 5.50 6.13
CA ASN A 138 -12.42 6.07 6.68
C ASN A 138 -12.68 6.79 8.01
N LEU A 139 -13.75 7.58 8.10
CA LEU A 139 -14.15 8.25 9.36
C LEU A 139 -14.46 7.22 10.45
N TYR A 140 -15.22 6.17 10.12
CA TYR A 140 -15.51 5.05 11.03
C TYR A 140 -14.23 4.37 11.53
N ALA A 141 -13.32 4.01 10.62
CA ALA A 141 -12.07 3.38 10.99
C ALA A 141 -11.22 4.29 11.89
N ARG A 142 -11.09 5.58 11.54
CA ARG A 142 -10.36 6.57 12.33
C ARG A 142 -10.90 6.72 13.74
N LEU A 143 -12.22 6.85 13.90
CA LEU A 143 -12.87 7.04 15.20
C LEU A 143 -12.68 5.82 16.11
N LEU A 144 -12.85 4.62 15.59
CA LEU A 144 -12.77 3.39 16.39
C LEU A 144 -11.32 3.01 16.73
N THR A 145 -10.40 3.17 15.80
CA THR A 145 -8.98 2.84 16.03
C THR A 145 -8.26 3.92 16.83
N GLY A 146 -8.73 5.18 16.77
CA GLY A 146 -8.06 6.34 17.35
C GLY A 146 -6.81 6.80 16.61
N VAL A 147 -6.50 6.21 15.44
CA VAL A 147 -5.35 6.62 14.62
C VAL A 147 -5.62 7.98 13.99
N PRO A 148 -4.73 8.98 14.12
CA PRO A 148 -4.96 10.35 13.65
C PRO A 148 -4.70 10.50 12.13
N VAL A 149 -5.26 9.61 11.31
CA VAL A 149 -5.10 9.55 9.87
C VAL A 149 -6.47 9.69 9.19
N HIS A 150 -6.59 10.55 8.17
CA HIS A 150 -7.84 10.76 7.44
C HIS A 150 -8.09 9.64 6.43
N ASP A 151 -7.04 9.13 5.78
CA ASP A 151 -7.13 8.03 4.82
C ASP A 151 -6.59 6.70 5.38
N MET A 152 -7.41 6.07 6.21
CA MET A 152 -7.09 4.78 6.84
C MET A 152 -6.92 3.65 5.83
N THR A 153 -7.58 3.75 4.67
CA THR A 153 -7.56 2.74 3.60
C THR A 153 -6.62 3.09 2.44
N ALA A 154 -5.78 4.11 2.61
CA ALA A 154 -4.76 4.45 1.61
C ALA A 154 -3.77 3.30 1.45
N GLY A 155 -3.54 2.87 0.19
CA GLY A 155 -2.52 1.89 -0.19
C GLY A 155 -1.21 2.55 -0.63
N PHE A 156 -1.21 3.84 -0.97
CA PHE A 156 0.00 4.60 -1.25
C PHE A 156 0.59 5.14 0.05
N VAL A 157 1.47 4.36 0.64
CA VAL A 157 2.07 4.66 1.94
C VAL A 157 3.57 4.41 1.90
N GLY A 158 4.33 5.39 2.36
CA GLY A 158 5.77 5.28 2.57
C GLY A 158 6.10 5.09 4.04
N TYR A 159 7.10 4.28 4.32
CA TYR A 159 7.59 3.98 5.65
C TYR A 159 9.11 4.08 5.68
N GLN A 160 9.68 4.71 6.68
CA GLN A 160 11.11 4.51 6.96
C GLN A 160 11.34 3.06 7.41
N ALA A 161 12.45 2.45 6.99
CA ALA A 161 12.82 1.09 7.40
C ALA A 161 12.97 0.98 8.92
N SER A 162 13.46 2.04 9.58
CA SER A 162 13.54 2.16 11.04
C SER A 162 12.18 2.03 11.73
N ALA A 163 11.12 2.59 11.17
CA ALA A 163 9.77 2.47 11.69
C ALA A 163 9.22 1.04 11.50
N LEU A 164 9.44 0.44 10.31
CA LEU A 164 9.00 -0.93 10.01
C LEU A 164 9.70 -1.98 10.86
N ARG A 165 10.97 -1.78 11.22
CA ARG A 165 11.71 -2.71 12.13
C ARG A 165 11.12 -2.79 13.54
N ARG A 166 10.27 -1.85 13.94
CA ARG A 166 9.60 -1.85 15.24
C ARG A 166 8.29 -2.63 15.24
N ILE A 167 7.76 -3.00 14.07
CA ILE A 167 6.53 -3.79 13.93
C ILE A 167 6.87 -5.27 13.93
N ASP A 168 6.11 -6.05 14.69
CA ASP A 168 6.06 -7.48 14.50
C ASP A 168 5.18 -7.82 13.29
N LEU A 169 5.82 -8.08 12.15
CA LEU A 169 5.12 -8.42 10.91
C LEU A 169 4.43 -9.80 10.98
N ASP A 170 4.88 -10.69 11.87
CA ASP A 170 4.29 -12.01 12.03
C ASP A 170 2.97 -11.95 12.82
N ALA A 171 2.77 -10.91 13.63
CA ALA A 171 1.51 -10.66 14.31
C ALA A 171 0.42 -10.03 13.42
N ILE A 172 0.76 -9.60 12.20
CA ILE A 172 -0.19 -9.00 11.26
C ILE A 172 -0.80 -10.10 10.40
N HIS A 173 -2.11 -10.32 10.51
CA HIS A 173 -2.82 -11.38 9.80
C HIS A 173 -3.90 -10.89 8.86
N SER A 174 -4.27 -9.61 8.92
CA SER A 174 -5.32 -9.02 8.08
C SER A 174 -4.92 -8.96 6.61
N GLU A 175 -5.93 -8.94 5.75
CA GLU A 175 -5.78 -8.84 4.30
C GLU A 175 -6.53 -7.60 3.75
N GLY A 176 -6.21 -7.20 2.52
CA GLY A 176 -6.88 -6.10 1.83
C GLY A 176 -6.86 -4.78 2.63
N TYR A 177 -8.01 -4.14 2.80
CA TYR A 177 -8.11 -2.86 3.54
C TYR A 177 -7.83 -3.00 5.04
N ALA A 178 -8.16 -4.14 5.64
CA ALA A 178 -7.88 -4.39 7.05
C ALA A 178 -6.36 -4.40 7.31
N PHE A 179 -5.57 -4.96 6.39
CA PHE A 179 -4.11 -4.89 6.46
C PHE A 179 -3.60 -3.43 6.48
N LEU A 180 -4.13 -2.56 5.62
CA LEU A 180 -3.74 -1.15 5.57
C LEU A 180 -4.04 -0.42 6.89
N MET A 181 -5.19 -0.74 7.49
CA MET A 181 -5.59 -0.19 8.79
C MET A 181 -4.75 -0.78 9.93
N GLU A 182 -4.44 -2.08 9.89
CA GLU A 182 -3.66 -2.77 10.92
C GLU A 182 -2.22 -2.25 10.97
N MET A 183 -1.59 -2.03 9.82
CA MET A 183 -0.27 -1.39 9.74
C MET A 183 -0.26 -0.02 10.43
N LYS A 184 -1.22 0.85 10.08
CA LYS A 184 -1.34 2.18 10.68
C LYS A 184 -1.63 2.11 12.19
N PHE A 185 -2.51 1.20 12.61
CA PHE A 185 -2.83 1.00 14.01
C PHE A 185 -1.61 0.58 14.84
N ASN A 186 -0.84 -0.42 14.37
CA ASN A 186 0.35 -0.89 15.07
C ASN A 186 1.44 0.19 15.14
N LEU A 187 1.67 0.94 14.05
CA LEU A 187 2.60 2.08 14.03
C LEU A 187 2.16 3.18 15.00
N HIS A 188 0.87 3.47 15.06
CA HIS A 188 0.33 4.46 16.02
C HIS A 188 0.57 4.02 17.47
N ARG A 189 0.35 2.76 17.80
CA ARG A 189 0.63 2.21 19.14
C ARG A 189 2.12 2.27 19.52
N LEU A 190 3.00 2.23 18.55
CA LEU A 190 4.44 2.41 18.73
C LEU A 190 4.86 3.89 18.83
N GLY A 191 3.89 4.82 18.82
CA GLY A 191 4.14 6.26 18.93
C GLY A 191 4.68 6.88 17.64
N MET A 192 4.48 6.25 16.47
CA MET A 192 4.91 6.83 15.20
C MET A 192 4.00 7.98 14.78
N GLU A 193 4.61 9.05 14.27
CA GLU A 193 3.92 10.17 13.67
C GLU A 193 3.55 9.86 12.22
N PHE A 194 2.41 10.40 11.77
CA PHE A 194 1.89 10.25 10.42
C PHE A 194 1.85 11.60 9.73
N THR A 195 2.35 11.65 8.52
CA THR A 195 2.21 12.79 7.63
C THR A 195 1.36 12.41 6.43
N GLU A 196 0.27 13.15 6.21
CA GLU A 196 -0.57 12.98 5.04
C GLU A 196 -0.32 14.10 4.03
N PHE A 197 -0.16 13.76 2.76
CA PHE A 197 -0.11 14.73 1.67
C PHE A 197 -1.17 14.40 0.61
N PRO A 198 -1.68 15.40 -0.12
CA PRO A 198 -2.80 15.20 -1.03
C PRO A 198 -2.40 14.42 -2.28
N ILE A 199 -3.22 13.42 -2.62
CA ILE A 199 -3.17 12.76 -3.93
C ILE A 199 -4.54 12.75 -4.58
N VAL A 200 -4.57 12.69 -5.91
CA VAL A 200 -5.79 12.42 -6.67
C VAL A 200 -5.74 10.97 -7.15
N PHE A 201 -6.52 10.12 -6.50
CA PHE A 201 -6.69 8.73 -6.89
C PHE A 201 -7.51 8.66 -8.19
N VAL A 202 -7.01 7.94 -9.17
CA VAL A 202 -7.71 7.74 -10.45
C VAL A 202 -8.24 6.29 -10.48
N GLU A 203 -9.53 6.12 -10.83
CA GLU A 203 -10.03 4.76 -11.00
C GLU A 203 -9.27 4.06 -12.13
N ARG A 204 -8.90 2.79 -11.92
CA ARG A 204 -8.17 1.98 -12.90
C ARG A 204 -8.90 1.97 -14.25
N GLU A 205 -8.14 2.07 -15.33
CA GLU A 205 -8.68 2.04 -16.70
C GLU A 205 -8.95 0.62 -17.18
N SER A 206 -8.25 -0.39 -16.61
CA SER A 206 -8.36 -1.80 -16.98
C SER A 206 -8.26 -2.72 -15.75
N GLY A 207 -8.81 -3.94 -15.88
CA GLY A 207 -8.79 -4.96 -14.84
C GLY A 207 -10.09 -5.06 -14.02
N ARG A 208 -10.31 -6.25 -13.41
CA ARG A 208 -11.45 -6.48 -12.52
C ARG A 208 -11.10 -6.11 -11.08
N SER A 209 -12.01 -5.40 -10.41
CA SER A 209 -11.87 -5.12 -8.98
C SER A 209 -11.77 -6.46 -8.21
N LYS A 210 -10.68 -6.63 -7.47
CA LYS A 210 -10.47 -7.81 -6.58
C LYS A 210 -11.29 -7.69 -5.27
N PHE A 211 -12.26 -6.76 -5.26
CA PHE A 211 -13.10 -6.45 -4.11
C PHE A 211 -14.11 -7.56 -3.85
N SER A 212 -13.91 -8.33 -2.80
CA SER A 212 -14.86 -9.36 -2.38
C SER A 212 -15.69 -8.90 -1.18
N LYS A 213 -16.89 -9.50 -1.01
CA LYS A 213 -17.72 -9.26 0.18
C LYS A 213 -16.97 -9.60 1.49
N ALA A 214 -16.07 -10.59 1.44
CA ALA A 214 -15.24 -10.96 2.58
C ALA A 214 -14.27 -9.84 2.99
N ILE A 215 -13.60 -9.19 2.02
CA ILE A 215 -12.70 -8.05 2.25
C ILE A 215 -13.47 -6.86 2.84
N MET A 216 -14.69 -6.58 2.35
CA MET A 216 -15.54 -5.54 2.93
C MET A 216 -15.89 -5.84 4.38
N LEU A 217 -16.33 -7.07 4.65
CA LEU A 217 -16.74 -7.48 6.00
C LEU A 217 -15.56 -7.42 6.98
N GLU A 218 -14.37 -7.80 6.54
CA GLU A 218 -13.16 -7.69 7.34
C GLU A 218 -12.82 -6.21 7.61
N GLY A 219 -12.92 -5.34 6.61
CA GLY A 219 -12.75 -3.89 6.76
C GLY A 219 -13.70 -3.25 7.77
N VAL A 220 -14.93 -3.78 7.93
CA VAL A 220 -15.88 -3.33 8.95
C VAL A 220 -15.57 -3.93 10.33
N LYS A 221 -15.22 -5.21 10.39
CA LYS A 221 -14.95 -5.93 11.66
C LYS A 221 -13.63 -5.52 12.31
N PHE A 222 -12.63 -5.18 11.50
CA PHE A 222 -11.29 -4.84 12.02
C PHE A 222 -11.32 -3.64 12.97
N PRO A 223 -11.90 -2.46 12.63
CA PRO A 223 -11.94 -1.32 13.56
C PRO A 223 -12.66 -1.63 14.88
N LEU A 224 -13.72 -2.46 14.84
CA LEU A 224 -14.41 -2.89 16.07
C LEU A 224 -13.50 -3.75 16.97
N ARG A 225 -12.73 -4.65 16.37
CA ARG A 225 -11.74 -5.45 17.14
C ARG A 225 -10.67 -4.55 17.76
N MET A 226 -10.21 -3.53 17.03
CA MET A 226 -9.21 -2.58 17.53
C MET A 226 -9.78 -1.68 18.64
N LEU A 227 -11.03 -1.26 18.53
CA LEU A 227 -11.71 -0.57 19.63
C LEU A 227 -11.73 -1.43 20.91
N ALA A 228 -12.09 -2.72 20.78
CA ALA A 228 -12.11 -3.63 21.93
C ALA A 228 -10.71 -3.80 22.56
N ARG A 229 -9.64 -3.90 21.76
CA ARG A 229 -8.25 -3.92 22.26
C ARG A 229 -7.88 -2.62 22.96
N ARG A 230 -8.22 -1.48 22.36
CA ARG A 230 -7.98 -0.16 22.94
C ARG A 230 -8.65 0.03 24.29
N ILE A 231 -9.91 -0.43 24.45
CA ILE A 231 -10.65 -0.36 25.72
C ILE A 231 -10.01 -1.26 26.80
N ARG A 232 -9.44 -2.40 26.40
CA ARG A 232 -8.74 -3.31 27.31
C ARG A 232 -7.31 -2.90 27.65
N GLY A 233 -6.79 -1.83 27.01
CA GLY A 233 -5.41 -1.37 27.20
C GLY A 233 -4.35 -2.27 26.55
N GLU A 234 -4.78 -3.11 25.58
CA GLU A 234 -3.90 -4.03 24.83
C GLU A 234 -3.29 -3.37 23.59
#